data_d01d04f5e9eaa759b067ef535e10343b
#
_entry.id   d01d04f5e9eaa759b067ef535e10343b
#
_cell.length_a   1.000
_cell.length_b   1.000
_cell.length_c   1.000
_cell.angle_alpha   90.00
_cell.angle_beta   90.00
_cell.angle_gamma   90.00
#
_symmetry.space_group_name_H-M   'P 1'
#
loop_
_entity.id
_entity.type
_entity.pdbx_description
1 polymer ?
#
loop_
_entity_poly.entity_id
_entity_poly.type
_entity_poly.pdbx_seq_one_letter_code
_entity_poly.pdbx_strand_id
1 'polypeptide(L)'
;FLICRASAIYDAAPITSGFITAIGAFTAFFAASVALVQNDIKRVIAYSTCSQLGYMFFAAGVGAYNAAMFHLFTHAFFKALLFLCAGSVIHAMHHEQDMRKMGGIWKKVPFTYIAMIIGTLAITGIGIPGTKIGFAGFFSKDAIIEAAYTAGAIGASDSATFAFWIGIIAAFMTAFYSWRLIFMTLSLIH
;
A
#
# COMPACT_ATOMS: atom_id res chain seq x y z
N PHE A 1 -11.15 9.33 -4.91
CA PHE A 1 -11.98 10.48 -4.51
C PHE A 1 -13.23 10.63 -5.38
N LEU A 2 -13.09 10.70 -6.72
CA LEU A 2 -14.22 10.92 -7.64
C LEU A 2 -15.33 9.88 -7.45
N ILE A 3 -14.99 8.59 -7.36
CA ILE A 3 -15.94 7.50 -7.15
C ILE A 3 -16.72 7.73 -5.84
N CYS A 4 -16.01 8.01 -4.74
CA CYS A 4 -16.65 8.28 -3.46
C CYS A 4 -17.53 9.54 -3.49
N ARG A 5 -17.14 10.57 -4.23
CA ARG A 5 -17.95 11.80 -4.39
C ARG A 5 -19.23 11.56 -5.21
N ALA A 6 -19.16 10.63 -6.15
CA ALA A 6 -20.29 10.24 -7.02
C ALA A 6 -20.93 8.92 -6.57
N SER A 7 -20.85 8.55 -5.28
CA SER A 7 -21.31 7.28 -4.74
C SER A 7 -22.73 6.91 -5.14
N ALA A 8 -23.67 7.87 -5.09
CA ALA A 8 -25.06 7.64 -5.47
C ALA A 8 -25.24 7.13 -6.91
N ILE A 9 -24.34 7.50 -7.84
CA ILE A 9 -24.36 7.03 -9.22
C ILE A 9 -23.85 5.58 -9.28
N TYR A 10 -22.77 5.29 -8.55
CA TYR A 10 -22.15 3.96 -8.54
C TYR A 10 -23.00 2.93 -7.78
N ASP A 11 -23.69 3.34 -6.72
CA ASP A 11 -24.63 2.49 -5.99
C ASP A 11 -25.82 2.05 -6.87
N ALA A 12 -26.23 2.90 -7.83
CA ALA A 12 -27.25 2.57 -8.81
C ALA A 12 -26.74 1.74 -10.02
N ALA A 13 -25.41 1.50 -10.10
CA ALA A 13 -24.76 0.83 -11.24
C ALA A 13 -23.89 -0.36 -10.78
N PRO A 14 -24.48 -1.48 -10.32
CA PRO A 14 -23.76 -2.61 -9.70
C PRO A 14 -22.74 -3.26 -10.66
N ILE A 15 -23.04 -3.31 -11.96
CA ILE A 15 -22.11 -3.85 -12.97
C ILE A 15 -20.83 -3.00 -13.02
N THR A 16 -20.96 -1.69 -13.02
CA THR A 16 -19.82 -0.75 -13.03
C THR A 16 -19.03 -0.86 -11.75
N SER A 17 -19.68 -0.97 -10.59
CA SER A 17 -19.04 -1.14 -9.29
C SER A 17 -18.27 -2.46 -9.22
N GLY A 18 -18.81 -3.54 -9.75
CA GLY A 18 -18.13 -4.83 -9.90
C GLY A 18 -16.87 -4.73 -10.79
N PHE A 19 -16.94 -4.00 -11.90
CA PHE A 19 -15.81 -3.75 -12.78
C PHE A 19 -14.72 -2.92 -12.08
N ILE A 20 -15.10 -1.86 -11.35
CA ILE A 20 -14.16 -1.04 -10.54
C ILE A 20 -13.46 -1.91 -9.50
N THR A 21 -14.19 -2.81 -8.84
CA THR A 21 -13.65 -3.74 -7.86
C THR A 21 -12.60 -4.65 -8.48
N ALA A 22 -12.90 -5.28 -9.62
CA ALA A 22 -12.00 -6.20 -10.30
C ALA A 22 -10.73 -5.48 -10.79
N ILE A 23 -10.86 -4.32 -11.44
CA ILE A 23 -9.71 -3.52 -11.91
C ILE A 23 -8.87 -3.02 -10.74
N GLY A 24 -9.50 -2.58 -9.63
CA GLY A 24 -8.80 -2.17 -8.42
C GLY A 24 -7.95 -3.29 -7.81
N ALA A 25 -8.54 -4.48 -7.68
CA ALA A 25 -7.83 -5.66 -7.17
C ALA A 25 -6.68 -6.08 -8.09
N PHE A 26 -6.92 -6.16 -9.40
CA PHE A 26 -5.87 -6.46 -10.38
C PHE A 26 -4.73 -5.44 -10.33
N THR A 27 -5.04 -4.15 -10.25
CA THR A 27 -4.04 -3.08 -10.13
C THR A 27 -3.22 -3.22 -8.84
N ALA A 28 -3.86 -3.54 -7.71
CA ALA A 28 -3.17 -3.75 -6.45
C ALA A 28 -2.13 -4.88 -6.55
N PHE A 29 -2.50 -6.00 -7.14
CA PHE A 29 -1.63 -7.16 -7.37
C PHE A 29 -0.52 -6.85 -8.38
N PHE A 30 -0.88 -6.35 -9.57
CA PHE A 30 0.07 -6.08 -10.64
C PHE A 30 1.14 -5.08 -10.21
N ALA A 31 0.75 -3.96 -9.62
CA ALA A 31 1.71 -2.97 -9.17
C ALA A 31 2.60 -3.50 -8.02
N ALA A 32 2.06 -4.32 -7.11
CA ALA A 32 2.86 -4.97 -6.08
C ALA A 32 3.87 -5.95 -6.66
N SER A 33 3.50 -6.74 -7.69
CA SER A 33 4.42 -7.67 -8.36
C SER A 33 5.58 -6.94 -9.05
N VAL A 34 5.30 -5.80 -9.67
CA VAL A 34 6.35 -4.94 -10.25
C VAL A 34 7.27 -4.38 -9.16
N ALA A 35 6.70 -3.92 -8.02
CA ALA A 35 7.49 -3.40 -6.91
C ALA A 35 8.47 -4.44 -6.32
N LEU A 36 8.13 -5.73 -6.35
CA LEU A 36 9.00 -6.81 -5.86
C LEU A 36 10.32 -6.91 -6.61
N VAL A 37 10.33 -6.64 -7.91
CA VAL A 37 11.49 -6.83 -8.79
C VAL A 37 12.23 -5.52 -9.11
N GLN A 38 11.68 -4.36 -8.76
CA GLN A 38 12.35 -3.08 -8.97
C GLN A 38 13.59 -2.95 -8.09
N ASN A 39 14.65 -2.36 -8.67
CA ASN A 39 15.90 -2.05 -7.96
C ASN A 39 16.10 -0.56 -7.71
N ASP A 40 15.30 0.30 -8.31
CA ASP A 40 15.28 1.74 -8.09
C ASP A 40 14.39 2.08 -6.89
N ILE A 41 14.96 2.75 -5.87
CA ILE A 41 14.26 3.09 -4.62
C ILE A 41 12.99 3.91 -4.87
N LYS A 42 13.01 4.88 -5.79
CA LYS A 42 11.82 5.68 -6.13
C LYS A 42 10.77 4.85 -6.84
N ARG A 43 11.17 3.96 -7.75
CA ARG A 43 10.25 3.11 -8.49
C ARG A 43 9.56 2.11 -7.58
N VAL A 44 10.26 1.50 -6.61
CA VAL A 44 9.62 0.63 -5.60
C VAL A 44 8.50 1.38 -4.89
N ILE A 45 8.78 2.59 -4.39
CA ILE A 45 7.79 3.39 -3.66
C ILE A 45 6.66 3.86 -4.58
N ALA A 46 6.94 4.18 -5.85
CA ALA A 46 5.93 4.58 -6.84
C ALA A 46 4.97 3.42 -7.18
N TYR A 47 5.48 2.23 -7.50
CA TYR A 47 4.63 1.05 -7.75
C TYR A 47 3.87 0.61 -6.50
N SER A 48 4.48 0.76 -5.33
CA SER A 48 3.78 0.61 -4.06
C SER A 48 2.60 1.60 -3.94
N THR A 49 2.74 2.85 -4.42
CA THR A 49 1.64 3.81 -4.46
C THR A 49 0.52 3.34 -5.39
N CYS A 50 0.85 2.89 -6.61
CA CYS A 50 -0.12 2.33 -7.55
C CYS A 50 -0.88 1.15 -6.93
N SER A 51 -0.18 0.26 -6.22
CA SER A 51 -0.80 -0.87 -5.52
C SER A 51 -1.80 -0.40 -4.45
N GLN A 52 -1.43 0.58 -3.62
CA GLN A 52 -2.33 1.10 -2.58
C GLN A 52 -3.54 1.85 -3.17
N LEU A 53 -3.37 2.55 -4.30
CA LEU A 53 -4.51 3.12 -5.03
C LEU A 53 -5.46 2.02 -5.52
N GLY A 54 -4.94 0.87 -5.97
CA GLY A 54 -5.75 -0.31 -6.29
C GLY A 54 -6.63 -0.76 -5.12
N TYR A 55 -6.09 -0.78 -3.89
CA TYR A 55 -6.88 -1.06 -2.69
C TYR A 55 -8.04 -0.08 -2.49
N MET A 56 -7.78 1.22 -2.69
CA MET A 56 -8.82 2.25 -2.56
C MET A 56 -9.91 2.10 -3.63
N PHE A 57 -9.50 1.69 -4.85
CA PHE A 57 -10.43 1.44 -5.95
C PHE A 57 -11.36 0.26 -5.66
N PHE A 58 -10.82 -0.90 -5.27
CA PHE A 58 -11.70 -2.03 -4.98
C PHE A 58 -12.54 -1.81 -3.72
N ALA A 59 -12.03 -1.08 -2.72
CA ALA A 59 -12.82 -0.68 -1.57
C ALA A 59 -14.02 0.20 -1.97
N ALA A 60 -13.79 1.18 -2.85
CA ALA A 60 -14.86 2.02 -3.39
C ALA A 60 -15.82 1.21 -4.26
N GLY A 61 -15.33 0.23 -5.02
CA GLY A 61 -16.13 -0.65 -5.87
C GLY A 61 -17.06 -1.58 -5.09
N VAL A 62 -16.68 -2.03 -3.90
CA VAL A 62 -17.56 -2.80 -3.00
C VAL A 62 -18.47 -1.91 -2.13
N GLY A 63 -18.50 -0.60 -2.37
CA GLY A 63 -19.33 0.36 -1.63
C GLY A 63 -18.72 0.83 -0.31
N ALA A 64 -17.49 0.41 0.05
CA ALA A 64 -16.81 0.80 1.28
C ALA A 64 -16.11 2.17 1.15
N TYR A 65 -16.85 3.20 0.76
CA TYR A 65 -16.32 4.54 0.49
C TYR A 65 -15.58 5.15 1.68
N ASN A 66 -16.09 4.94 2.90
CA ASN A 66 -15.45 5.44 4.11
C ASN A 66 -14.07 4.78 4.33
N ALA A 67 -13.96 3.47 4.13
CA ALA A 67 -12.68 2.74 4.23
C ALA A 67 -11.69 3.21 3.15
N ALA A 68 -12.15 3.40 1.91
CA ALA A 68 -11.35 3.92 0.81
C ALA A 68 -10.79 5.32 1.13
N MET A 69 -11.63 6.23 1.65
CA MET A 69 -11.22 7.60 2.01
C MET A 69 -10.34 7.62 3.25
N PHE A 70 -10.60 6.78 4.24
CA PHE A 70 -9.74 6.63 5.41
C PHE A 70 -8.34 6.15 5.01
N HIS A 71 -8.26 5.16 4.13
CA HIS A 71 -6.98 4.69 3.63
C HIS A 71 -6.28 5.75 2.75
N LEU A 72 -6.99 6.53 1.96
CA LEU A 72 -6.42 7.65 1.21
C LEU A 72 -5.73 8.65 2.15
N PHE A 73 -6.39 8.99 3.25
CA PHE A 73 -5.85 9.92 4.24
C PHE A 73 -4.57 9.37 4.89
N THR A 74 -4.61 8.17 5.44
CA THR A 74 -3.44 7.55 6.09
C THR A 74 -2.30 7.33 5.09
N HIS A 75 -2.63 6.90 3.86
CA HIS A 75 -1.69 6.68 2.77
C HIS A 75 -0.93 7.95 2.39
N ALA A 76 -1.58 9.10 2.34
CA ALA A 76 -0.93 10.37 2.01
C ALA A 76 0.24 10.66 2.95
N PHE A 77 0.07 10.45 4.26
CA PHE A 77 1.10 10.71 5.26
C PHE A 77 2.28 9.73 5.16
N PHE A 78 2.04 8.43 5.21
CA PHE A 78 3.16 7.50 5.19
C PHE A 78 3.85 7.43 3.82
N LYS A 79 3.15 7.76 2.72
CA LYS A 79 3.79 7.85 1.41
C LYS A 79 4.64 9.11 1.26
N ALA A 80 4.15 10.25 1.71
CA ALA A 80 4.96 11.46 1.76
C ALA A 80 6.25 11.20 2.58
N LEU A 81 6.11 10.57 3.76
CA LEU A 81 7.25 10.19 4.59
C LEU A 81 8.26 9.32 3.84
N LEU A 82 7.80 8.22 3.23
CA LEU A 82 8.69 7.29 2.49
C LEU A 82 9.38 7.96 1.29
N PHE A 83 8.66 8.80 0.52
CA PHE A 83 9.26 9.50 -0.62
C PHE A 83 10.30 10.55 -0.20
N LEU A 84 10.01 11.32 0.85
CA LEU A 84 10.95 12.31 1.38
C LEU A 84 12.20 11.62 1.95
N CYS A 85 12.03 10.52 2.67
CA CYS A 85 13.15 9.71 3.15
C CYS A 85 13.97 9.10 2.00
N ALA A 86 13.32 8.59 0.95
CA ALA A 86 14.04 8.12 -0.23
C ALA A 86 14.85 9.23 -0.89
N GLY A 87 14.30 10.45 -0.97
CA GLY A 87 15.04 11.63 -1.43
C GLY A 87 16.28 11.91 -0.58
N SER A 88 16.16 11.84 0.74
CA SER A 88 17.28 12.01 1.69
C SER A 88 18.36 10.93 1.50
N VAL A 89 17.96 9.65 1.32
CA VAL A 89 18.88 8.54 1.05
C VAL A 89 19.65 8.77 -0.26
N ILE A 90 18.95 9.12 -1.34
CA ILE A 90 19.53 9.39 -2.65
C ILE A 90 20.54 10.54 -2.56
N HIS A 91 20.19 11.61 -1.84
CA HIS A 91 21.10 12.74 -1.63
C HIS A 91 22.37 12.31 -0.87
N ALA A 92 22.22 11.51 0.18
CA ALA A 92 23.34 10.99 0.97
C ALA A 92 24.24 10.03 0.16
N MET A 93 23.70 9.41 -0.89
CA MET A 93 24.40 8.48 -1.79
C MET A 93 24.81 9.12 -3.12
N HIS A 94 25.06 10.44 -3.14
CA HIS A 94 25.51 11.18 -4.32
C HIS A 94 24.64 10.96 -5.57
N HIS A 95 23.33 10.97 -5.40
CA HIS A 95 22.30 10.77 -6.42
C HIS A 95 22.18 9.35 -6.98
N GLU A 96 22.82 8.35 -6.36
CA GLU A 96 22.55 6.95 -6.70
C GLU A 96 21.10 6.59 -6.33
N GLN A 97 20.43 5.82 -7.20
CA GLN A 97 19.06 5.36 -7.02
C GLN A 97 18.95 3.84 -7.00
N ASP A 98 19.96 3.12 -7.47
CA ASP A 98 19.99 1.66 -7.48
C ASP A 98 20.28 1.13 -6.08
N MET A 99 19.28 0.47 -5.48
CA MET A 99 19.38 -0.11 -4.14
C MET A 99 20.50 -1.17 -4.01
N ARG A 100 20.92 -1.79 -5.10
CA ARG A 100 22.01 -2.79 -5.11
C ARG A 100 23.38 -2.14 -4.89
N LYS A 101 23.49 -0.85 -5.10
CA LYS A 101 24.71 -0.04 -4.87
C LYS A 101 24.65 0.73 -3.57
N MET A 102 23.60 0.57 -2.79
CA MET A 102 23.41 1.18 -1.48
C MET A 102 23.66 0.14 -0.40
N GLY A 103 23.82 0.59 0.84
CA GLY A 103 23.90 -0.29 2.02
C GLY A 103 24.66 0.35 3.17
N GLY A 104 24.38 -0.12 4.38
CA GLY A 104 25.12 0.26 5.58
C GLY A 104 25.10 1.74 5.98
N ILE A 105 24.20 2.54 5.41
CA ILE A 105 24.19 4.00 5.61
C ILE A 105 23.39 4.45 6.84
N TRP A 106 22.75 3.55 7.57
CA TRP A 106 21.92 3.87 8.72
C TRP A 106 22.62 4.73 9.79
N LYS A 107 23.95 4.54 9.97
CA LYS A 107 24.76 5.36 10.89
C LYS A 107 24.96 6.79 10.38
N LYS A 108 25.01 7.00 9.06
CA LYS A 108 25.21 8.31 8.44
C LYS A 108 23.93 9.14 8.40
N VAL A 109 22.77 8.49 8.29
CA VAL A 109 21.44 9.14 8.21
C VAL A 109 20.44 8.56 9.23
N PRO A 110 20.73 8.63 10.54
CA PRO A 110 19.95 7.94 11.56
C PRO A 110 18.49 8.39 11.62
N PHE A 111 18.21 9.68 11.45
CA PHE A 111 16.83 10.20 11.44
C PHE A 111 16.04 9.67 10.25
N THR A 112 16.65 9.66 9.06
CA THR A 112 16.02 9.09 7.86
C THR A 112 15.78 7.59 8.02
N TYR A 113 16.71 6.87 8.64
CA TYR A 113 16.55 5.45 8.94
C TYR A 113 15.32 5.18 9.82
N ILE A 114 15.20 5.88 10.95
CA ILE A 114 14.06 5.75 11.87
C ILE A 114 12.76 6.11 11.16
N ALA A 115 12.73 7.22 10.42
CA ALA A 115 11.57 7.67 9.68
C ALA A 115 11.13 6.66 8.60
N MET A 116 12.08 6.04 7.88
CA MET A 116 11.77 4.97 6.91
C MET A 116 11.24 3.71 7.59
N ILE A 117 11.77 3.32 8.75
CA ILE A 117 11.22 2.21 9.54
C ILE A 117 9.77 2.51 9.94
N ILE A 118 9.48 3.69 10.48
CA ILE A 118 8.12 4.09 10.86
C ILE A 118 7.17 4.05 9.65
N GLY A 119 7.60 4.60 8.51
CA GLY A 119 6.83 4.56 7.26
C GLY A 119 6.58 3.14 6.76
N THR A 120 7.58 2.26 6.91
CA THR A 120 7.48 0.84 6.54
C THR A 120 6.53 0.08 7.47
N LEU A 121 6.59 0.30 8.78
CA LEU A 121 5.65 -0.27 9.75
C LEU A 121 4.22 0.21 9.48
N ALA A 122 4.07 1.47 9.07
CA ALA A 122 2.78 2.04 8.72
C ALA A 122 2.19 1.42 7.44
N ILE A 123 2.97 1.29 6.36
CA ILE A 123 2.45 0.73 5.09
C ILE A 123 2.23 -0.79 5.17
N THR A 124 3.05 -1.51 5.92
CA THR A 124 2.87 -2.96 6.12
C THR A 124 1.67 -3.27 7.01
N GLY A 125 1.21 -2.28 7.78
CA GLY A 125 0.04 -2.45 8.63
C GLY A 125 0.32 -3.34 9.84
N ILE A 126 1.46 -3.13 10.51
CA ILE A 126 1.78 -3.88 11.72
C ILE A 126 0.92 -3.40 12.87
N GLY A 127 0.24 -4.34 13.52
CA GLY A 127 -0.59 -4.11 14.69
C GLY A 127 -0.86 -5.40 15.44
N ILE A 128 -1.50 -5.29 16.59
CA ILE A 128 -1.88 -6.43 17.42
C ILE A 128 -3.37 -6.72 17.20
N PRO A 129 -3.73 -7.84 16.56
CA PRO A 129 -5.13 -8.21 16.32
C PRO A 129 -5.95 -8.19 17.61
N GLY A 130 -7.18 -7.68 17.54
CA GLY A 130 -8.07 -7.57 18.68
C GLY A 130 -7.77 -6.43 19.66
N THR A 131 -6.77 -5.61 19.38
CA THR A 131 -6.42 -4.43 20.21
C THR A 131 -6.53 -3.13 19.40
N LYS A 132 -6.44 -2.00 20.10
CA LYS A 132 -6.34 -0.67 19.48
C LYS A 132 -4.89 -0.23 19.26
N ILE A 133 -3.94 -1.17 19.27
CA ILE A 133 -2.51 -0.90 19.12
C ILE A 133 -2.07 -1.33 17.73
N GLY A 134 -1.67 -0.35 16.90
CA GLY A 134 -1.20 -0.61 15.54
C GLY A 134 -0.84 0.66 14.81
N PHE A 135 -0.11 0.50 13.71
CA PHE A 135 0.20 1.59 12.80
C PHE A 135 -0.99 1.91 11.89
N ALA A 136 -0.98 3.08 11.24
CA ALA A 136 -2.12 3.58 10.48
C ALA A 136 -2.63 2.60 9.40
N GLY A 137 -1.72 1.91 8.70
CA GLY A 137 -2.07 0.92 7.68
C GLY A 137 -2.75 -0.33 8.23
N PHE A 138 -2.52 -0.70 9.51
CA PHE A 138 -3.23 -1.79 10.17
C PHE A 138 -4.73 -1.52 10.16
N PHE A 139 -5.15 -0.38 10.67
CA PHE A 139 -6.58 -0.04 10.75
C PHE A 139 -7.20 0.21 9.37
N SER A 140 -6.51 0.96 8.51
CA SER A 140 -7.10 1.38 7.23
C SER A 140 -7.11 0.28 6.17
N LYS A 141 -6.10 -0.59 6.13
CA LYS A 141 -6.04 -1.70 5.18
C LYS A 141 -6.93 -2.85 5.61
N ASP A 142 -6.96 -3.17 6.91
CA ASP A 142 -7.84 -4.19 7.44
C ASP A 142 -9.31 -3.85 7.17
N ALA A 143 -9.71 -2.58 7.37
CA ALA A 143 -11.07 -2.13 7.04
C ALA A 143 -11.43 -2.34 5.56
N ILE A 144 -10.48 -2.20 4.65
CA ILE A 144 -10.68 -2.46 3.20
C ILE A 144 -10.85 -3.95 2.93
N ILE A 145 -9.96 -4.77 3.50
CA ILE A 145 -9.98 -6.23 3.28
C ILE A 145 -11.24 -6.84 3.92
N GLU A 146 -11.62 -6.40 5.10
CA GLU A 146 -12.84 -6.81 5.78
C GLU A 146 -14.10 -6.44 4.98
N ALA A 147 -14.14 -5.22 4.41
CA ALA A 147 -15.25 -4.80 3.57
C ALA A 147 -15.37 -5.67 2.30
N ALA A 148 -14.26 -6.04 1.67
CA ALA A 148 -14.28 -6.95 0.52
C ALA A 148 -14.72 -8.37 0.93
N TYR A 149 -14.31 -8.86 2.11
CA TYR A 149 -14.73 -10.14 2.65
C TYR A 149 -16.24 -10.16 2.91
N THR A 150 -16.77 -9.17 3.62
CA THR A 150 -18.19 -9.09 3.95
C THR A 150 -19.05 -8.99 2.69
N ALA A 151 -18.65 -8.15 1.72
CA ALA A 151 -19.36 -8.05 0.44
C ALA A 151 -19.35 -9.38 -0.35
N GLY A 152 -18.26 -10.13 -0.32
CA GLY A 152 -18.18 -11.47 -0.91
C GLY A 152 -19.03 -12.50 -0.16
N ALA A 153 -18.99 -12.50 1.18
CA ALA A 153 -19.69 -13.47 2.02
C ALA A 153 -21.23 -13.36 1.92
N ILE A 154 -21.75 -12.14 1.73
CA ILE A 154 -23.18 -11.93 1.50
C ILE A 154 -23.61 -12.18 0.04
N GLY A 155 -22.69 -12.61 -0.83
CA GLY A 155 -22.96 -12.89 -2.23
C GLY A 155 -23.27 -11.65 -3.08
N ALA A 156 -22.83 -10.47 -2.63
CA ALA A 156 -23.09 -9.21 -3.35
C ALA A 156 -22.38 -9.16 -4.71
N SER A 157 -21.20 -9.79 -4.83
CA SER A 157 -20.45 -9.84 -6.10
C SER A 157 -19.30 -10.84 -6.03
N ASP A 158 -19.12 -11.64 -7.09
CA ASP A 158 -17.94 -12.51 -7.27
C ASP A 158 -16.63 -11.69 -7.31
N SER A 159 -16.69 -10.47 -7.82
CA SER A 159 -15.56 -9.56 -7.83
C SER A 159 -15.09 -9.14 -6.44
N ALA A 160 -15.97 -9.11 -5.43
CA ALA A 160 -15.63 -8.83 -4.04
C ALA A 160 -14.81 -9.97 -3.43
N THR A 161 -15.20 -11.23 -3.66
CA THR A 161 -14.45 -12.41 -3.23
C THR A 161 -13.07 -12.45 -3.90
N PHE A 162 -13.00 -12.16 -5.20
CA PHE A 162 -11.74 -12.03 -5.92
C PHE A 162 -10.85 -10.92 -5.30
N ALA A 163 -11.43 -9.74 -5.03
CA ALA A 163 -10.69 -8.62 -4.44
C ALA A 163 -10.17 -8.93 -3.03
N PHE A 164 -10.92 -9.68 -2.22
CA PHE A 164 -10.49 -10.13 -0.90
C PHE A 164 -9.20 -10.96 -0.98
N TRP A 165 -9.18 -12.03 -1.78
CA TRP A 165 -8.01 -12.90 -1.89
C TRP A 165 -6.81 -12.19 -2.51
N ILE A 166 -7.03 -11.41 -3.56
CA ILE A 166 -6.00 -10.58 -4.18
C ILE A 166 -5.46 -9.54 -3.22
N GLY A 167 -6.33 -8.93 -2.41
CA GLY A 167 -5.95 -7.98 -1.36
C GLY A 167 -4.99 -8.61 -0.35
N ILE A 168 -5.27 -9.83 0.14
CA ILE A 168 -4.38 -10.55 1.06
C ILE A 168 -3.01 -10.81 0.41
N ILE A 169 -3.00 -11.32 -0.83
CA ILE A 169 -1.74 -11.60 -1.55
C ILE A 169 -0.94 -10.30 -1.75
N ALA A 170 -1.58 -9.22 -2.18
CA ALA A 170 -0.93 -7.94 -2.37
C ALA A 170 -0.43 -7.32 -1.05
N ALA A 171 -1.10 -7.57 0.08
CA ALA A 171 -0.63 -7.16 1.41
C ALA A 171 0.66 -7.89 1.79
N PHE A 172 0.74 -9.20 1.56
CA PHE A 172 1.96 -9.98 1.76
C PHE A 172 3.12 -9.47 0.89
N MET A 173 2.85 -9.22 -0.41
CA MET A 173 3.83 -8.63 -1.33
C MET A 173 4.28 -7.24 -0.86
N THR A 174 3.36 -6.43 -0.32
CA THR A 174 3.66 -5.12 0.24
C THR A 174 4.65 -5.22 1.40
N ALA A 175 4.45 -6.15 2.31
CA ALA A 175 5.39 -6.39 3.40
C ALA A 175 6.77 -6.77 2.87
N PHE A 176 6.83 -7.71 1.92
CA PHE A 176 8.09 -8.20 1.37
C PHE A 176 8.91 -7.10 0.69
N TYR A 177 8.34 -6.36 -0.28
CA TYR A 177 9.11 -5.34 -0.98
C TYR A 177 9.49 -4.15 -0.08
N SER A 178 8.66 -3.83 0.91
CA SER A 178 8.95 -2.73 1.84
C SER A 178 10.13 -3.06 2.75
N TRP A 179 10.19 -4.26 3.31
CA TRP A 179 11.33 -4.72 4.11
C TRP A 179 12.57 -4.93 3.24
N ARG A 180 12.43 -5.49 2.02
CA ARG A 180 13.53 -5.57 1.06
C ARG A 180 14.17 -4.21 0.81
N LEU A 181 13.35 -3.16 0.61
CA LEU A 181 13.84 -1.80 0.40
C LEU A 181 14.69 -1.34 1.60
N ILE A 182 14.20 -1.50 2.83
CA ILE A 182 14.94 -1.10 4.04
C ILE A 182 16.28 -1.85 4.16
N PHE A 183 16.25 -3.16 4.00
CA PHE A 183 17.46 -3.97 4.15
C PHE A 183 18.51 -3.62 3.09
N MET A 184 18.12 -3.52 1.83
CA MET A 184 19.06 -3.23 0.75
C MET A 184 19.63 -1.80 0.80
N THR A 185 18.84 -0.82 1.23
CA THR A 185 19.29 0.59 1.18
C THR A 185 20.01 1.03 2.45
N LEU A 186 19.58 0.57 3.61
CA LEU A 186 20.00 1.15 4.88
C LEU A 186 20.79 0.17 5.77
N SER A 187 20.43 -1.10 5.80
CA SER A 187 20.91 -2.03 6.82
C SER A 187 22.03 -2.97 6.33
N LEU A 188 21.91 -3.55 5.14
CA LEU A 188 22.90 -4.50 4.62
C LEU A 188 24.15 -3.75 4.11
N ILE A 189 25.31 -4.33 4.37
CA ILE A 189 26.58 -3.93 3.79
C ILE A 189 26.84 -4.93 2.66
N HIS A 190 26.89 -4.44 1.43
CA HIS A 190 27.23 -5.22 0.25
C HIS A 190 28.72 -5.19 -0.01
#